data_00c57ce3961f77d2016ee50468cd367d
#
_entry.id   00c57ce3961f77d2016ee50468cd367d
#
_cell.length_a   1.000
_cell.length_b   1.000
_cell.length_c   1.000
_cell.angle_alpha   90.00
_cell.angle_beta   90.00
_cell.angle_gamma   90.00
#
_symmetry.space_group_name_H-M   'P 1'
#
loop_
_entity.id
_entity.type
_entity.pdbx_description
1 polymer ?
#
loop_
_entity_poly.entity_id
_entity_poly.type
_entity_poly.pdbx_seq_one_letter_code
_entity_poly.pdbx_strand_id
1 'polypeptide(L)'
;MKILHVFDHTLPLHSGYTFRSAAILRNQRKLGWDTYHLSGPKQLNCNVLEEDADGLHFYRTPKPTGVLAKLPGGDPFAVMGAIEKRLLGLAKELQPDIIHAHSPVLDAVPAIRVGRKLDIPVVYEIRAFWEDAAVDHGSTQEGSLRYKLTRALETWAVKNADAVTV
;
A
#
# COMPACT_ATOMS: atom_id res chain seq x y z
N MET A 1 -12.33 -15.44 7.37
CA MET A 1 -12.21 -14.25 6.52
C MET A 1 -10.76 -14.08 6.12
N LYS A 2 -10.48 -13.97 4.83
CA LYS A 2 -9.15 -13.76 4.25
C LYS A 2 -8.96 -12.28 3.92
N ILE A 3 -7.92 -11.65 4.43
CA ILE A 3 -7.62 -10.24 4.19
C ILE A 3 -6.24 -10.13 3.52
N LEU A 4 -6.18 -9.48 2.36
CA LEU A 4 -4.92 -9.15 1.70
C LEU A 4 -4.59 -7.68 1.97
N HIS A 5 -3.60 -7.47 2.83
CA HIS A 5 -3.10 -6.15 3.19
C HIS A 5 -2.08 -5.64 2.17
N VAL A 6 -2.14 -4.34 1.88
CA VAL A 6 -1.18 -3.62 1.05
C VAL A 6 -0.55 -2.51 1.87
N PHE A 7 0.77 -2.58 2.06
CA PHE A 7 1.55 -1.68 2.90
C PHE A 7 2.65 -0.97 2.10
N ASP A 8 2.98 0.25 2.47
CA ASP A 8 4.14 0.98 1.93
C ASP A 8 5.46 0.24 2.24
N HIS A 9 5.63 -0.15 3.50
CA HIS A 9 6.74 -0.95 4.00
C HIS A 9 6.31 -1.75 5.25
N THR A 10 7.09 -2.79 5.59
CA THR A 10 6.79 -3.71 6.71
C THR A 10 8.06 -4.14 7.42
N LEU A 11 7.95 -5.05 8.40
CA LEU A 11 9.11 -5.75 8.96
C LEU A 11 9.96 -6.40 7.85
N PRO A 12 11.29 -6.49 8.01
CA PRO A 12 12.08 -6.16 9.20
C PRO A 12 12.45 -4.68 9.36
N LEU A 13 11.93 -3.76 8.53
CA LEU A 13 12.12 -2.34 8.73
C LEU A 13 11.41 -1.90 10.02
N HIS A 14 12.15 -1.31 10.95
CA HIS A 14 11.59 -0.83 12.22
C HIS A 14 11.13 0.63 12.09
N SER A 15 9.84 0.85 12.24
CA SER A 15 9.20 2.17 12.27
C SER A 15 7.87 2.10 13.03
N GLY A 16 7.32 3.24 13.43
CA GLY A 16 5.98 3.28 14.02
C GLY A 16 4.92 2.68 13.10
N TYR A 17 5.06 2.89 11.79
CA TYR A 17 4.19 2.30 10.77
C TYR A 17 4.23 0.76 10.79
N THR A 18 5.42 0.16 10.81
CA THR A 18 5.60 -1.31 10.80
C THR A 18 5.15 -1.97 12.10
N PHE A 19 5.42 -1.34 13.25
CA PHE A 19 4.95 -1.87 14.53
C PHE A 19 3.43 -1.84 14.65
N ARG A 20 2.78 -0.74 14.23
CA ARG A 20 1.30 -0.66 14.15
C ARG A 20 0.76 -1.74 13.20
N SER A 21 1.36 -1.90 12.02
CA SER A 21 0.96 -2.93 11.05
C SER A 21 1.05 -4.32 11.65
N ALA A 22 2.18 -4.69 12.24
CA ALA A 22 2.37 -5.99 12.86
C ALA A 22 1.37 -6.25 14.01
N ALA A 23 1.07 -5.22 14.81
CA ALA A 23 0.06 -5.31 15.87
C ALA A 23 -1.35 -5.58 15.32
N ILE A 24 -1.75 -4.89 14.24
CA ILE A 24 -3.03 -5.11 13.57
C ILE A 24 -3.10 -6.57 13.08
N LEU A 25 -2.09 -7.04 12.35
CA LEU A 25 -2.05 -8.39 11.79
C LEU A 25 -2.15 -9.47 12.88
N ARG A 26 -1.39 -9.32 13.97
CA ARG A 26 -1.44 -10.26 15.09
C ARG A 26 -2.80 -10.30 15.78
N ASN A 27 -3.45 -9.13 15.95
CA ASN A 27 -4.77 -9.08 16.57
C ASN A 27 -5.86 -9.65 15.64
N GLN A 28 -5.79 -9.39 14.34
CA GLN A 28 -6.71 -10.00 13.37
C GLN A 28 -6.57 -11.53 13.34
N ARG A 29 -5.34 -12.06 13.38
CA ARG A 29 -5.11 -13.52 13.49
C ARG A 29 -5.66 -14.12 14.78
N LYS A 30 -5.58 -13.39 15.91
CA LYS A 30 -6.22 -13.83 17.18
C LYS A 30 -7.75 -13.88 17.07
N LEU A 31 -8.36 -13.09 16.18
CA LEU A 31 -9.79 -13.15 15.87
C LEU A 31 -10.13 -14.29 14.89
N GLY A 32 -9.18 -15.11 14.47
CA GLY A 32 -9.37 -16.21 13.53
C GLY A 32 -9.43 -15.77 12.06
N TRP A 33 -8.86 -14.61 11.72
CA TRP A 33 -8.77 -14.15 10.33
C TRP A 33 -7.44 -14.56 9.70
N ASP A 34 -7.49 -14.94 8.42
CA ASP A 34 -6.31 -15.23 7.61
C ASP A 34 -5.80 -13.93 7.01
N THR A 35 -4.56 -13.56 7.32
CA THR A 35 -3.96 -12.31 6.84
C THR A 35 -2.78 -12.58 5.91
N TYR A 36 -2.79 -11.95 4.76
CA TYR A 36 -1.74 -11.95 3.74
C TYR A 36 -1.20 -10.53 3.59
N HIS A 37 0.10 -10.36 3.35
CA HIS A 37 0.75 -9.07 3.52
C HIS A 37 1.65 -8.75 2.32
N LEU A 38 1.23 -7.81 1.46
CA LEU A 38 2.03 -7.27 0.37
C LEU A 38 2.67 -5.95 0.79
N SER A 39 3.97 -5.79 0.57
CA SER A 39 4.64 -4.49 0.73
C SER A 39 4.99 -3.86 -0.62
N GLY A 40 4.93 -2.53 -0.65
CA GLY A 40 5.37 -1.71 -1.77
C GLY A 40 6.89 -1.75 -2.00
N PRO A 41 7.37 -1.17 -3.11
CA PRO A 41 8.79 -1.19 -3.48
C PRO A 41 9.69 -0.28 -2.63
N LYS A 42 9.13 0.47 -1.67
CA LYS A 42 9.90 1.22 -0.67
C LYS A 42 10.50 0.34 0.43
N GLN A 43 10.10 -0.93 0.49
CA GLN A 43 10.72 -1.90 1.37
C GLN A 43 12.23 -1.97 1.13
N LEU A 44 13.03 -1.90 2.19
CA LEU A 44 14.47 -2.11 2.11
C LEU A 44 14.79 -3.54 1.68
N ASN A 45 15.81 -3.71 0.85
CA ASN A 45 16.29 -5.01 0.37
C ASN A 45 15.25 -5.82 -0.43
N CYS A 46 14.41 -5.15 -1.21
CA CYS A 46 13.36 -5.74 -2.03
C CYS A 46 13.90 -6.53 -3.26
N ASN A 47 14.90 -7.37 -3.05
CA ASN A 47 15.45 -8.25 -4.10
C ASN A 47 14.79 -9.63 -4.10
N VAL A 48 13.95 -9.90 -3.11
CA VAL A 48 13.18 -11.14 -2.97
C VAL A 48 11.69 -10.87 -3.16
N LEU A 49 10.96 -11.88 -3.62
CA LEU A 49 9.51 -11.77 -3.82
C LEU A 49 8.72 -12.12 -2.57
N GLU A 50 9.34 -12.83 -1.63
CA GLU A 50 8.75 -13.31 -0.38
C GLU A 50 9.79 -13.33 0.73
N GLU A 51 9.36 -13.03 1.95
CA GLU A 51 10.25 -12.96 3.12
C GLU A 51 9.45 -13.22 4.40
N ASP A 52 10.04 -14.00 5.30
CA ASP A 52 9.52 -14.20 6.65
C ASP A 52 10.24 -13.27 7.64
N ALA A 53 9.47 -12.53 8.42
CA ALA A 53 9.99 -11.66 9.46
C ALA A 53 9.06 -11.67 10.68
N ASP A 54 9.62 -11.94 11.87
CA ASP A 54 8.92 -11.92 13.16
C ASP A 54 7.60 -12.75 13.18
N GLY A 55 7.67 -13.96 12.59
CA GLY A 55 6.54 -14.90 12.51
C GLY A 55 5.42 -14.48 11.53
N LEU A 56 5.67 -13.50 10.68
CA LEU A 56 4.78 -13.05 9.63
C LEU A 56 5.42 -13.28 8.26
N HIS A 57 4.63 -13.80 7.31
CA HIS A 57 5.03 -13.97 5.92
C HIS A 57 4.66 -12.73 5.11
N PHE A 58 5.60 -12.20 4.33
CA PHE A 58 5.42 -11.00 3.52
C PHE A 58 5.71 -11.28 2.04
N TYR A 59 4.77 -10.90 1.19
CA TYR A 59 4.99 -10.74 -0.25
C TYR A 59 5.62 -9.38 -0.53
N ARG A 60 6.58 -9.33 -1.44
CA ARG A 60 7.34 -8.12 -1.76
C ARG A 60 7.05 -7.65 -3.19
N THR A 61 7.04 -6.34 -3.38
CA THR A 61 6.99 -5.71 -4.70
C THR A 61 8.37 -5.19 -5.04
N PRO A 62 9.06 -5.74 -6.06
CA PRO A 62 10.37 -5.24 -6.49
C PRO A 62 10.30 -3.79 -6.98
N LYS A 63 11.41 -3.06 -6.85
CA LYS A 63 11.52 -1.71 -7.40
C LYS A 63 11.29 -1.72 -8.91
N PRO A 64 10.46 -0.81 -9.44
CA PRO A 64 10.28 -0.69 -10.87
C PRO A 64 11.57 -0.20 -11.53
N THR A 65 11.97 -0.87 -12.63
CA THR A 65 13.22 -0.56 -13.36
C THR A 65 12.96 0.04 -14.75
N GLY A 66 11.72 0.23 -15.13
CA GLY A 66 11.32 0.72 -16.47
C GLY A 66 11.63 2.20 -16.72
N VAL A 67 11.42 2.63 -17.97
CA VAL A 67 11.63 4.02 -18.41
C VAL A 67 10.80 4.99 -17.58
N LEU A 68 9.56 4.64 -17.24
CA LEU A 68 8.65 5.47 -16.45
C LEU A 68 9.23 5.83 -15.07
N ALA A 69 9.93 4.90 -14.41
CA ALA A 69 10.57 5.14 -13.11
C ALA A 69 11.74 6.13 -13.19
N LYS A 70 12.29 6.36 -14.39
CA LYS A 70 13.44 7.25 -14.63
C LYS A 70 13.01 8.65 -15.09
N LEU A 71 11.75 8.83 -15.46
CA LEU A 71 11.23 10.13 -15.90
C LEU A 71 10.93 11.04 -14.69
N PRO A 72 11.17 12.36 -14.80
CA PRO A 72 10.74 13.30 -13.77
C PRO A 72 9.24 13.18 -13.49
N GLY A 73 8.86 12.92 -12.22
CA GLY A 73 7.45 12.71 -11.83
C GLY A 73 6.85 11.36 -12.24
N GLY A 74 7.60 10.47 -12.89
CA GLY A 74 7.13 9.15 -13.30
C GLY A 74 7.21 8.07 -12.20
N ASP A 75 8.07 8.27 -11.19
CA ASP A 75 8.29 7.29 -10.12
C ASP A 75 7.01 6.87 -9.37
N PRO A 76 6.12 7.76 -8.93
CA PRO A 76 4.87 7.36 -8.27
C PRO A 76 3.98 6.46 -9.15
N PHE A 77 3.90 6.73 -10.45
CA PHE A 77 3.11 5.92 -11.39
C PHE A 77 3.75 4.55 -11.63
N ALA A 78 5.08 4.50 -11.70
CA ALA A 78 5.82 3.25 -11.81
C ALA A 78 5.64 2.38 -10.56
N VAL A 79 5.68 2.99 -9.37
CA VAL A 79 5.42 2.33 -8.08
C VAL A 79 3.99 1.76 -8.05
N MET A 80 2.97 2.56 -8.35
CA MET A 80 1.58 2.10 -8.40
C MET A 80 1.40 0.95 -9.39
N GLY A 81 2.01 1.03 -10.59
CA GLY A 81 1.95 -0.04 -11.59
C GLY A 81 2.61 -1.34 -11.13
N ALA A 82 3.74 -1.25 -10.41
CA ALA A 82 4.41 -2.42 -9.85
C ALA A 82 3.56 -3.10 -8.77
N ILE A 83 2.97 -2.31 -7.85
CA ILE A 83 2.07 -2.81 -6.82
C ILE A 83 0.83 -3.44 -7.47
N GLU A 84 0.19 -2.76 -8.43
CA GLU A 84 -1.00 -3.26 -9.13
C GLU A 84 -0.76 -4.63 -9.77
N LYS A 85 0.36 -4.78 -10.48
CA LYS A 85 0.74 -6.04 -11.13
C LYS A 85 0.93 -7.17 -10.11
N ARG A 86 1.67 -6.92 -9.02
CA ARG A 86 1.94 -7.94 -7.98
C ARG A 86 0.66 -8.28 -7.21
N LEU A 87 -0.10 -7.27 -6.82
CA LEU A 87 -1.36 -7.42 -6.10
C LEU A 87 -2.39 -8.22 -6.91
N LEU A 88 -2.52 -7.94 -8.21
CA LEU A 88 -3.44 -8.67 -9.09
C LEU A 88 -3.12 -10.16 -9.16
N GLY A 89 -1.83 -10.51 -9.22
CA GLY A 89 -1.39 -11.91 -9.18
C GLY A 89 -1.76 -12.59 -7.88
N LEU A 90 -1.39 -11.97 -6.75
CA LEU A 90 -1.69 -12.49 -5.41
C LEU A 90 -3.19 -12.58 -5.12
N ALA A 91 -3.98 -11.57 -5.51
CA ALA A 91 -5.42 -11.60 -5.29
C ALA A 91 -6.13 -12.73 -6.05
N LYS A 92 -5.65 -13.06 -7.27
CA LYS A 92 -6.16 -14.22 -8.02
C LYS A 92 -5.80 -15.55 -7.38
N GLU A 93 -4.59 -15.66 -6.83
CA GLU A 93 -4.08 -16.89 -6.20
C GLU A 93 -4.73 -17.12 -4.84
N LEU A 94 -4.74 -16.09 -3.98
CA LEU A 94 -5.16 -16.17 -2.58
C LEU A 94 -6.69 -16.09 -2.42
N GLN A 95 -7.38 -15.45 -3.38
CA GLN A 95 -8.82 -15.20 -3.35
C GLN A 95 -9.26 -14.58 -2.01
N PRO A 96 -8.78 -13.37 -1.66
CA PRO A 96 -9.14 -12.71 -0.43
C PRO A 96 -10.58 -12.23 -0.46
N ASP A 97 -11.22 -12.21 0.71
CA ASP A 97 -12.55 -11.62 0.90
C ASP A 97 -12.51 -10.09 0.87
N ILE A 98 -11.36 -9.50 1.26
CA ILE A 98 -11.14 -8.05 1.37
C ILE A 98 -9.71 -7.73 0.98
N ILE A 99 -9.51 -6.61 0.27
CA ILE A 99 -8.21 -5.95 0.14
C ILE A 99 -8.18 -4.77 1.11
N HIS A 100 -7.19 -4.73 2.02
CA HIS A 100 -7.01 -3.65 2.98
C HIS A 100 -5.75 -2.85 2.64
N ALA A 101 -5.93 -1.72 1.98
CA ALA A 101 -4.84 -0.80 1.64
C ALA A 101 -4.57 0.16 2.80
N HIS A 102 -3.30 0.34 3.13
CA HIS A 102 -2.85 1.31 4.13
C HIS A 102 -2.19 2.49 3.44
N SER A 103 -2.40 3.71 3.95
CA SER A 103 -1.74 4.88 3.36
C SER A 103 -0.21 4.70 3.26
N PRO A 104 0.45 5.26 2.25
CA PRO A 104 0.02 6.35 1.38
C PRO A 104 -0.90 5.91 0.23
N VAL A 105 -1.48 6.90 -0.45
CA VAL A 105 -2.38 6.70 -1.60
C VAL A 105 -1.78 5.86 -2.73
N LEU A 106 -0.47 5.76 -2.81
CA LEU A 106 0.23 4.92 -3.79
C LEU A 106 -0.07 3.42 -3.61
N ASP A 107 -0.53 3.00 -2.42
CA ASP A 107 -1.01 1.65 -2.14
C ASP A 107 -2.52 1.53 -2.41
N ALA A 108 -3.29 2.58 -2.10
CA ALA A 108 -4.75 2.59 -2.24
C ALA A 108 -5.19 2.58 -3.71
N VAL A 109 -4.58 3.39 -4.57
CA VAL A 109 -4.97 3.47 -5.99
C VAL A 109 -4.88 2.11 -6.69
N PRO A 110 -3.75 1.37 -6.63
CA PRO A 110 -3.68 0.02 -7.20
C PRO A 110 -4.62 -0.97 -6.52
N ALA A 111 -4.82 -0.88 -5.20
CA ALA A 111 -5.76 -1.73 -4.47
C ALA A 111 -7.19 -1.57 -4.99
N ILE A 112 -7.67 -0.33 -5.13
CA ILE A 112 -9.01 -0.02 -5.66
C ILE A 112 -9.17 -0.51 -7.11
N ARG A 113 -8.14 -0.35 -7.95
CA ARG A 113 -8.19 -0.85 -9.33
C ARG A 113 -8.27 -2.37 -9.40
N VAL A 114 -7.49 -3.07 -8.58
CA VAL A 114 -7.51 -4.53 -8.51
C VAL A 114 -8.83 -5.04 -7.90
N GLY A 115 -9.31 -4.40 -6.83
CA GLY A 115 -10.57 -4.72 -6.20
C GLY A 115 -11.73 -4.65 -7.19
N ARG A 116 -11.85 -3.54 -7.93
CA ARG A 116 -12.87 -3.38 -9.00
C ARG A 116 -12.75 -4.42 -10.12
N LYS A 117 -11.52 -4.78 -10.50
CA LYS A 117 -11.29 -5.77 -11.57
C LYS A 117 -11.68 -7.19 -11.17
N LEU A 118 -11.59 -7.52 -9.89
CA LEU A 118 -11.84 -8.86 -9.35
C LEU A 118 -13.12 -8.95 -8.51
N ASP A 119 -13.88 -7.85 -8.39
CA ASP A 119 -15.07 -7.73 -7.55
C ASP A 119 -14.79 -8.04 -6.08
N ILE A 120 -13.64 -7.53 -5.57
CA ILE A 120 -13.21 -7.67 -4.19
C ILE A 120 -13.32 -6.32 -3.50
N PRO A 121 -14.05 -6.19 -2.37
CA PRO A 121 -14.17 -4.93 -1.65
C PRO A 121 -12.83 -4.44 -1.09
N VAL A 122 -12.65 -3.11 -1.09
CA VAL A 122 -11.43 -2.45 -0.68
C VAL A 122 -11.69 -1.53 0.51
N VAL A 123 -10.95 -1.77 1.59
CA VAL A 123 -10.87 -0.87 2.75
C VAL A 123 -9.61 -0.02 2.60
N TYR A 124 -9.71 1.29 2.80
CA TYR A 124 -8.56 2.20 2.81
C TYR A 124 -8.34 2.77 4.22
N GLU A 125 -7.20 2.45 4.84
CA GLU A 125 -6.80 2.99 6.15
C GLU A 125 -5.88 4.20 5.98
N ILE A 126 -6.37 5.39 6.35
CA ILE A 126 -5.59 6.63 6.37
C ILE A 126 -4.83 6.71 7.68
N ARG A 127 -3.50 6.75 7.63
CA ARG A 127 -2.62 6.85 8.80
C ARG A 127 -2.02 8.24 8.97
N ALA A 128 -1.94 9.01 7.88
CA ALA A 128 -1.49 10.39 7.85
C ALA A 128 -1.98 11.05 6.55
N PHE A 129 -2.14 12.36 6.57
CA PHE A 129 -2.29 13.17 5.36
C PHE A 129 -0.89 13.43 4.80
N TRP A 130 -0.52 12.65 3.79
CA TRP A 130 0.87 12.64 3.27
C TRP A 130 1.24 13.92 2.54
N GLU A 131 0.28 14.64 1.98
CA GLU A 131 0.47 15.97 1.40
C GLU A 131 0.92 16.96 2.47
N ASP A 132 0.29 16.94 3.65
CA ASP A 132 0.64 17.83 4.78
C ASP A 132 1.95 17.39 5.42
N ALA A 133 2.15 16.10 5.65
CA ALA A 133 3.40 15.55 6.15
C ALA A 133 4.60 15.91 5.24
N ALA A 134 4.40 15.95 3.91
CA ALA A 134 5.44 16.35 2.97
C ALA A 134 5.78 17.86 3.07
N VAL A 135 4.81 18.71 3.45
CA VAL A 135 5.04 20.13 3.75
C VAL A 135 5.81 20.27 5.06
N ASP A 136 5.40 19.60 6.12
CA ASP A 136 6.04 19.63 7.43
C ASP A 136 7.50 19.17 7.36
N HIS A 137 7.80 18.18 6.52
CA HIS A 137 9.17 17.72 6.26
C HIS A 137 9.95 18.56 5.24
N GLY A 138 9.39 19.67 4.73
CA GLY A 138 10.04 20.56 3.79
C GLY A 138 10.29 19.97 2.40
N SER A 139 9.68 18.81 2.07
CA SER A 139 9.87 18.16 0.77
C SER A 139 8.94 18.69 -0.33
N THR A 140 7.95 19.49 0.04
CA THR A 140 7.05 20.23 -0.86
C THR A 140 6.54 21.49 -0.16
N GLN A 141 5.85 22.34 -0.91
CA GLN A 141 5.16 23.53 -0.37
C GLN A 141 3.66 23.36 -0.50
N GLU A 142 2.91 23.89 0.49
CA GLU A 142 1.46 23.94 0.42
C GLU A 142 1.00 24.68 -0.86
N GLY A 143 -0.02 24.17 -1.51
CA GLY A 143 -0.53 24.73 -2.77
C GLY A 143 0.32 24.47 -4.01
N SER A 144 1.49 23.82 -3.89
CA SER A 144 2.30 23.38 -5.04
C SER A 144 1.55 22.38 -5.91
N LEU A 145 2.01 22.19 -7.15
CA LEU A 145 1.41 21.20 -8.06
C LEU A 145 1.46 19.78 -7.45
N ARG A 146 2.59 19.43 -6.83
CA ARG A 146 2.76 18.13 -6.15
C ARG A 146 1.75 17.96 -5.01
N TYR A 147 1.59 18.97 -4.15
CA TYR A 147 0.60 18.98 -3.07
C TYR A 147 -0.82 18.76 -3.61
N LYS A 148 -1.21 19.56 -4.63
CA LYS A 148 -2.54 19.46 -5.24
C LYS A 148 -2.80 18.10 -5.87
N LEU A 149 -1.81 17.52 -6.55
CA LEU A 149 -1.92 16.18 -7.15
C LEU A 149 -2.05 15.10 -6.09
N THR A 150 -1.23 15.12 -5.02
CA THR A 150 -1.32 14.15 -3.93
C THR A 150 -2.70 14.24 -3.26
N ARG A 151 -3.17 15.44 -2.92
CA ARG A 151 -4.49 15.67 -2.33
C ARG A 151 -5.62 15.22 -3.26
N ALA A 152 -5.50 15.42 -4.56
CA ALA A 152 -6.50 14.96 -5.52
C ALA A 152 -6.56 13.42 -5.58
N LEU A 153 -5.41 12.74 -5.54
CA LEU A 153 -5.33 11.28 -5.49
C LEU A 153 -5.90 10.73 -4.17
N GLU A 154 -5.57 11.33 -3.01
CA GLU A 154 -6.14 10.96 -1.71
C GLU A 154 -7.67 11.12 -1.72
N THR A 155 -8.17 12.28 -2.19
CA THR A 155 -9.60 12.52 -2.34
C THR A 155 -10.28 11.49 -3.25
N TRP A 156 -9.60 11.12 -4.34
CA TRP A 156 -10.10 10.09 -5.24
C TRP A 156 -10.14 8.72 -4.55
N ALA A 157 -9.10 8.33 -3.82
CA ALA A 157 -9.04 7.06 -3.12
C ALA A 157 -10.15 6.94 -2.06
N VAL A 158 -10.34 7.99 -1.24
CA VAL A 158 -11.42 8.07 -0.24
C VAL A 158 -12.81 7.91 -0.86
N LYS A 159 -13.05 8.53 -2.04
CA LYS A 159 -14.34 8.45 -2.73
C LYS A 159 -14.59 7.12 -3.45
N ASN A 160 -13.55 6.32 -3.65
CA ASN A 160 -13.61 5.13 -4.50
C ASN A 160 -13.31 3.82 -3.76
N ALA A 161 -12.85 3.88 -2.52
CA ALA A 161 -12.81 2.73 -1.61
C ALA A 161 -14.22 2.39 -1.12
N ASP A 162 -14.48 1.12 -0.81
CA ASP A 162 -15.77 0.65 -0.31
C ASP A 162 -15.97 1.04 1.17
N ALA A 163 -14.87 1.14 1.92
CA ALA A 163 -14.84 1.67 3.27
C ALA A 163 -13.53 2.42 3.55
N VAL A 164 -13.59 3.39 4.45
CA VAL A 164 -12.42 4.18 4.89
C VAL A 164 -12.33 4.13 6.41
N THR A 165 -11.09 3.95 6.92
CA THR A 165 -10.78 4.01 8.35
C THR A 165 -9.65 5.02 8.59
N VAL A 166 -9.55 5.54 9.82
CA VAL A 166 -8.52 6.50 10.26
C VAL A 166 -7.89 6.05 11.57
#